data_d5940bc465c57d78423cd54cfb57e96f
#
_entry.id   d5940bc465c57d78423cd54cfb57e96f
#
_cell.length_a   1.000
_cell.length_b   1.000
_cell.length_c   1.000
_cell.angle_alpha   90.00
_cell.angle_beta   90.00
_cell.angle_gamma   90.00
#
_symmetry.space_group_name_H-M   'P 1'
#
loop_
_entity.id
_entity.type
_entity.pdbx_description
1 polymer ?
#
loop_
_entity_poly.entity_id
_entity_poly.type
_entity_poly.pdbx_seq_one_letter_code
_entity_poly.pdbx_strand_id
1 'polypeptide(L)'
;MSDKIIRTIGVLTSGGDAPGMNAAIRAVVRTALGKGLKVRGIRRGYQGLLNEEIIDMSARDVSDTIQRGGTILQTARCQEMRTEEGQQKAAAICKKYGIDGWWSSEETDPLPARRSWLISGSTPSDPGTIDLDIGCTEYTIGFDTAVNTAMEAIDKVRDTSTSHERCSIIEVMGRDAGYLALWCGIANGAERILMPEEHDYDEAAIVADIQECRKRGKKNYIIINAEGIGDSMNMAKRIEEATGMETRATVLGHMQRGGSPTCKDRVYASIMGAMAVDLLIEGKTN
;
A
#
# COMPACT_ATOMS: atom_id res chain seq x y z
N MET A 1 -34.08 -14.13 -3.60
CA MET A 1 -32.88 -14.03 -2.73
C MET A 1 -33.37 -13.54 -1.40
N SER A 2 -33.15 -14.26 -0.30
CA SER A 2 -33.60 -13.85 1.04
C SER A 2 -32.79 -12.59 1.41
N ASP A 3 -33.50 -11.50 1.71
CA ASP A 3 -32.88 -10.26 2.23
C ASP A 3 -32.20 -10.58 3.57
N LYS A 4 -30.94 -10.92 3.52
CA LYS A 4 -30.17 -11.19 4.73
C LYS A 4 -29.87 -9.85 5.40
N ILE A 5 -30.54 -9.60 6.51
CA ILE A 5 -30.34 -8.37 7.29
C ILE A 5 -28.97 -8.47 7.97
N ILE A 6 -28.03 -7.60 7.56
CA ILE A 6 -26.74 -7.46 8.21
C ILE A 6 -26.93 -6.73 9.55
N ARG A 7 -26.44 -7.32 10.64
CA ARG A 7 -26.48 -6.77 12.00
C ARG A 7 -25.10 -6.54 12.61
N THR A 8 -24.15 -7.36 12.18
CA THR A 8 -22.76 -7.30 12.69
C THR A 8 -21.79 -7.42 11.55
N ILE A 9 -20.84 -6.48 11.47
CA ILE A 9 -19.76 -6.52 10.49
C ILE A 9 -18.43 -6.79 11.17
N GLY A 10 -17.60 -7.59 10.50
CA GLY A 10 -16.19 -7.77 10.82
C GLY A 10 -15.34 -6.70 10.12
N VAL A 11 -14.27 -6.27 10.76
CA VAL A 11 -13.31 -5.30 10.20
C VAL A 11 -11.91 -5.84 10.39
N LEU A 12 -11.14 -5.97 9.31
CA LEU A 12 -9.76 -6.45 9.37
C LEU A 12 -8.87 -5.73 8.34
N THR A 13 -7.56 -5.80 8.56
CA THR A 13 -6.53 -5.42 7.58
C THR A 13 -5.61 -6.62 7.35
N SER A 14 -5.26 -6.91 6.10
CA SER A 14 -4.46 -8.08 5.73
C SER A 14 -3.39 -7.71 4.70
N GLY A 15 -2.27 -8.42 4.70
CA GLY A 15 -1.14 -8.13 3.81
C GLY A 15 -0.20 -7.08 4.38
N GLY A 16 0.34 -6.20 3.53
CA GLY A 16 1.17 -5.06 3.94
C GLY A 16 0.32 -3.93 4.54
N ASP A 17 0.96 -3.12 5.35
CA ASP A 17 0.32 -1.89 5.84
C ASP A 17 0.53 -0.73 4.88
N ALA A 18 -0.41 0.21 4.90
CA ALA A 18 -0.34 1.44 4.12
C ALA A 18 -0.86 2.63 4.93
N PRO A 19 -0.26 3.82 4.77
CA PRO A 19 -0.75 5.02 5.45
C PRO A 19 -2.17 5.36 4.99
N GLY A 20 -3.11 5.47 5.91
CA GLY A 20 -4.53 5.68 5.61
C GLY A 20 -5.44 4.51 6.00
N MET A 21 -4.90 3.30 6.23
CA MET A 21 -5.70 2.16 6.71
C MET A 21 -6.47 2.49 8.00
N ASN A 22 -5.88 3.23 8.92
CA ASN A 22 -6.59 3.66 10.15
C ASN A 22 -7.75 4.62 9.85
N ALA A 23 -7.62 5.47 8.85
CA ALA A 23 -8.70 6.36 8.42
C ALA A 23 -9.87 5.54 7.83
N ALA A 24 -9.57 4.50 7.03
CA ALA A 24 -10.56 3.58 6.48
C ALA A 24 -11.26 2.79 7.60
N ILE A 25 -10.50 2.14 8.50
CA ILE A 25 -11.06 1.44 9.68
C ILE A 25 -11.99 2.36 10.46
N ARG A 26 -11.54 3.59 10.74
CA ARG A 26 -12.36 4.57 11.46
C ARG A 26 -13.65 4.88 10.73
N ALA A 27 -13.60 5.08 9.43
CA ALA A 27 -14.78 5.38 8.62
C ALA A 27 -15.77 4.21 8.65
N VAL A 28 -15.31 2.98 8.42
CA VAL A 28 -16.12 1.76 8.49
C VAL A 28 -16.80 1.63 9.86
N VAL A 29 -16.01 1.68 10.94
CA VAL A 29 -16.53 1.51 12.31
C VAL A 29 -17.58 2.57 12.64
N ARG A 30 -17.28 3.84 12.39
CA ARG A 30 -18.21 4.94 12.73
C ARG A 30 -19.48 4.92 11.88
N THR A 31 -19.37 4.63 10.59
CA THR A 31 -20.53 4.52 9.69
C THR A 31 -21.42 3.35 10.10
N ALA A 32 -20.83 2.18 10.37
CA ALA A 32 -21.57 1.00 10.80
C ALA A 32 -22.32 1.24 12.13
N LEU A 33 -21.63 1.79 13.14
CA LEU A 33 -22.25 2.12 14.43
C LEU A 33 -23.36 3.19 14.28
N GLY A 34 -23.13 4.21 13.42
CA GLY A 34 -24.14 5.23 13.11
C GLY A 34 -25.40 4.67 12.46
N LYS A 35 -25.29 3.54 11.77
CA LYS A 35 -26.41 2.80 11.17
C LYS A 35 -27.00 1.71 12.09
N GLY A 36 -26.56 1.66 13.34
CA GLY A 36 -27.06 0.71 14.34
C GLY A 36 -26.49 -0.70 14.24
N LEU A 37 -25.42 -0.91 13.46
CA LEU A 37 -24.74 -2.19 13.34
C LEU A 37 -23.76 -2.39 14.49
N LYS A 38 -23.47 -3.65 14.83
CA LYS A 38 -22.35 -4.03 15.69
C LYS A 38 -21.10 -4.19 14.86
N VAL A 39 -19.94 -3.86 15.44
CA VAL A 39 -18.65 -3.98 14.77
C VAL A 39 -17.70 -4.88 15.56
N ARG A 40 -17.12 -5.84 14.89
CA ARG A 40 -16.11 -6.76 15.39
C ARG A 40 -14.78 -6.48 14.71
N GLY A 41 -13.80 -5.98 15.45
CA GLY A 41 -12.42 -5.85 14.98
C GLY A 41 -11.70 -7.19 15.03
N ILE A 42 -11.06 -7.56 13.95
CA ILE A 42 -10.26 -8.78 13.85
C ILE A 42 -8.81 -8.38 13.80
N ARG A 43 -8.04 -8.71 14.82
CA ARG A 43 -6.63 -8.37 14.90
C ARG A 43 -5.79 -9.29 14.01
N ARG A 44 -4.69 -8.77 13.47
CA ARG A 44 -3.73 -9.50 12.63
C ARG A 44 -4.37 -10.19 11.41
N GLY A 45 -5.36 -9.51 10.81
CA GLY A 45 -5.97 -9.94 9.55
C GLY A 45 -6.57 -11.34 9.60
N TYR A 46 -6.46 -12.07 8.50
CA TYR A 46 -6.99 -13.43 8.41
C TYR A 46 -6.31 -14.42 9.37
N GLN A 47 -5.03 -14.22 9.70
CA GLN A 47 -4.36 -15.05 10.69
C GLN A 47 -5.05 -14.94 12.05
N GLY A 48 -5.39 -13.73 12.46
CA GLY A 48 -6.09 -13.52 13.72
C GLY A 48 -7.55 -13.98 13.66
N LEU A 49 -8.21 -13.92 12.49
CA LEU A 49 -9.54 -14.53 12.33
C LEU A 49 -9.50 -16.03 12.63
N LEU A 50 -8.54 -16.76 12.05
CA LEU A 50 -8.38 -18.18 12.27
C LEU A 50 -7.98 -18.54 13.72
N ASN A 51 -7.38 -17.60 14.44
CA ASN A 51 -7.03 -17.71 15.84
C ASN A 51 -8.10 -17.14 16.81
N GLU A 52 -9.24 -16.68 16.26
CA GLU A 52 -10.32 -16.06 17.04
C GLU A 52 -9.92 -14.78 17.80
N GLU A 53 -8.98 -13.99 17.26
CA GLU A 53 -8.54 -12.72 17.86
C GLU A 53 -9.52 -11.60 17.54
N ILE A 54 -10.74 -11.74 18.01
CA ILE A 54 -11.89 -10.90 17.68
C ILE A 54 -12.27 -10.05 18.91
N ILE A 55 -12.43 -8.74 18.69
CA ILE A 55 -12.80 -7.77 19.72
C ILE A 55 -14.07 -7.02 19.33
N ASP A 56 -14.87 -6.62 20.30
CA ASP A 56 -15.95 -5.66 20.06
C ASP A 56 -15.38 -4.26 19.89
N MET A 57 -15.84 -3.53 18.89
CA MET A 57 -15.37 -2.17 18.62
C MET A 57 -16.47 -1.13 18.88
N SER A 58 -16.06 -0.06 19.53
CA SER A 58 -16.86 1.13 19.78
C SER A 58 -16.30 2.34 19.03
N ALA A 59 -17.03 3.45 19.02
CA ALA A 59 -16.54 4.71 18.45
C ALA A 59 -15.27 5.25 19.15
N ARG A 60 -15.04 4.86 20.41
CA ARG A 60 -13.88 5.26 21.19
C ARG A 60 -12.60 4.55 20.71
N ASP A 61 -12.71 3.30 20.27
CA ASP A 61 -11.54 2.51 19.82
C ASP A 61 -10.90 3.06 18.55
N VAL A 62 -11.64 3.86 17.80
CA VAL A 62 -11.18 4.54 16.58
C VAL A 62 -11.04 6.06 16.74
N SER A 63 -11.06 6.55 17.98
CA SER A 63 -10.81 7.97 18.27
C SER A 63 -9.33 8.28 18.05
N ASP A 64 -9.05 9.46 17.47
CA ASP A 64 -7.69 9.95 17.24
C ASP A 64 -6.77 8.99 16.46
N THR A 65 -7.38 8.23 15.53
CA THR A 65 -6.65 7.27 14.68
C THR A 65 -6.47 7.73 13.23
N ILE A 66 -7.26 8.71 12.77
CA ILE A 66 -7.27 9.15 11.37
C ILE A 66 -5.91 9.64 10.87
N GLN A 67 -5.11 10.23 11.77
CA GLN A 67 -3.78 10.76 11.46
C GLN A 67 -2.66 9.76 11.68
N ARG A 68 -2.95 8.55 12.21
CA ARG A 68 -1.93 7.56 12.52
C ARG A 68 -1.60 6.70 11.32
N GLY A 69 -0.32 6.52 11.04
CA GLY A 69 0.16 5.50 10.09
C GLY A 69 0.00 4.09 10.64
N GLY A 70 0.30 3.10 9.79
CA GLY A 70 0.09 1.70 10.10
C GLY A 70 -1.39 1.33 10.26
N THR A 71 -1.67 0.26 11.01
CA THR A 71 -3.02 -0.23 11.27
C THR A 71 -3.22 -0.59 12.75
N ILE A 72 -4.27 -0.05 13.37
CA ILE A 72 -4.60 -0.32 14.79
C ILE A 72 -5.04 -1.77 15.02
N LEU A 73 -5.54 -2.45 14.00
CA LEU A 73 -5.93 -3.85 14.05
C LEU A 73 -4.75 -4.79 13.82
N GLN A 74 -3.57 -4.25 13.47
CA GLN A 74 -2.42 -5.02 13.03
C GLN A 74 -2.69 -5.82 11.77
N THR A 75 -1.66 -6.29 11.11
CA THR A 75 -1.79 -7.10 9.90
C THR A 75 -0.85 -8.30 9.96
N ALA A 76 -1.18 -9.36 9.24
CA ALA A 76 -0.32 -10.51 9.04
C ALA A 76 -0.66 -11.21 7.73
N ARG A 77 0.34 -11.83 7.12
CA ARG A 77 0.13 -12.75 5.98
C ARG A 77 -0.42 -14.07 6.52
N CYS A 78 -1.40 -14.65 5.83
CA CYS A 78 -2.06 -15.89 6.21
C CYS A 78 -2.12 -16.86 5.03
N GLN A 79 -1.20 -17.83 5.00
CA GLN A 79 -1.17 -18.84 3.94
C GLN A 79 -2.35 -19.84 4.08
N GLU A 80 -2.75 -20.17 5.31
CA GLU A 80 -3.86 -21.10 5.59
C GLU A 80 -5.17 -20.63 4.92
N MET A 81 -5.35 -19.32 4.81
CA MET A 81 -6.51 -18.72 4.20
C MET A 81 -6.63 -18.96 2.68
N ARG A 82 -5.54 -19.38 2.03
CA ARG A 82 -5.52 -19.78 0.61
C ARG A 82 -6.06 -21.19 0.38
N THR A 83 -6.29 -21.98 1.42
CA THR A 83 -6.81 -23.34 1.37
C THR A 83 -8.31 -23.37 1.62
N GLU A 84 -9.00 -24.38 1.07
CA GLU A 84 -10.43 -24.60 1.35
C GLU A 84 -10.70 -24.84 2.84
N GLU A 85 -9.81 -25.57 3.51
CA GLU A 85 -9.92 -25.85 4.95
C GLU A 85 -9.86 -24.58 5.79
N GLY A 86 -8.89 -23.69 5.50
CA GLY A 86 -8.77 -22.40 6.17
C GLY A 86 -10.00 -21.52 5.95
N GLN A 87 -10.53 -21.52 4.73
CA GLN A 87 -11.75 -20.79 4.38
C GLN A 87 -12.98 -21.32 5.14
N GLN A 88 -13.17 -22.65 5.19
CA GLN A 88 -14.26 -23.28 5.93
C GLN A 88 -14.16 -22.98 7.43
N LYS A 89 -12.97 -23.02 7.99
CA LYS A 89 -12.68 -22.66 9.38
C LYS A 89 -13.03 -21.19 9.65
N ALA A 90 -12.62 -20.27 8.80
CA ALA A 90 -12.96 -18.85 8.90
C ALA A 90 -14.48 -18.65 8.86
N ALA A 91 -15.18 -19.35 7.94
CA ALA A 91 -16.63 -19.34 7.86
C ALA A 91 -17.33 -19.77 9.16
N ALA A 92 -16.85 -20.87 9.73
CA ALA A 92 -17.38 -21.38 11.00
C ALA A 92 -17.16 -20.38 12.15
N ILE A 93 -15.99 -19.73 12.19
CA ILE A 93 -15.67 -18.71 13.19
C ILE A 93 -16.57 -17.48 13.02
N CYS A 94 -16.75 -16.98 11.80
CA CYS A 94 -17.66 -15.85 11.54
C CYS A 94 -19.08 -16.18 12.01
N LYS A 95 -19.58 -17.39 11.74
CA LYS A 95 -20.88 -17.84 12.21
C LYS A 95 -20.94 -17.92 13.74
N LYS A 96 -19.91 -18.44 14.39
CA LYS A 96 -19.78 -18.52 15.87
C LYS A 96 -19.88 -17.14 16.52
N TYR A 97 -19.23 -16.14 15.92
CA TYR A 97 -19.22 -14.76 16.43
C TYR A 97 -20.36 -13.89 15.90
N GLY A 98 -21.26 -14.45 15.09
CA GLY A 98 -22.42 -13.74 14.54
C GLY A 98 -22.01 -12.62 13.57
N ILE A 99 -20.89 -12.77 12.86
CA ILE A 99 -20.45 -11.83 11.83
C ILE A 99 -21.24 -12.15 10.55
N ASP A 100 -22.04 -11.19 10.09
CA ASP A 100 -22.92 -11.34 8.93
C ASP A 100 -22.23 -11.00 7.61
N GLY A 101 -21.25 -10.12 7.65
CA GLY A 101 -20.37 -9.70 6.56
C GLY A 101 -19.13 -9.05 7.12
N TRP A 102 -18.11 -8.83 6.33
CA TRP A 102 -16.91 -8.10 6.77
C TRP A 102 -16.42 -7.14 5.72
N TRP A 103 -15.60 -6.22 6.17
CA TRP A 103 -14.80 -5.33 5.37
C TRP A 103 -13.32 -5.62 5.61
N SER A 104 -12.52 -5.58 4.54
CA SER A 104 -11.08 -5.68 4.61
C SER A 104 -10.39 -4.55 3.85
N SER A 105 -9.23 -4.14 4.34
CA SER A 105 -8.27 -3.39 3.54
C SER A 105 -7.07 -4.29 3.27
N GLU A 106 -6.78 -4.52 2.00
CA GLU A 106 -5.82 -5.54 1.58
C GLU A 106 -4.81 -4.96 0.60
N GLU A 107 -3.53 -5.29 0.83
CA GLU A 107 -2.52 -5.28 -0.21
C GLU A 107 -2.82 -6.41 -1.19
N THR A 108 -2.54 -6.21 -2.47
CA THR A 108 -2.76 -7.17 -3.54
C THR A 108 -2.14 -8.53 -3.26
N ASP A 109 -2.80 -9.33 -2.47
CA ASP A 109 -2.65 -10.77 -2.52
C ASP A 109 -3.93 -11.30 -3.18
N PRO A 110 -3.89 -11.70 -4.47
CA PRO A 110 -5.06 -12.24 -5.12
C PRO A 110 -5.40 -13.56 -4.43
N LEU A 111 -6.19 -13.45 -3.35
CA LEU A 111 -6.82 -14.64 -2.84
C LEU A 111 -7.77 -15.12 -3.93
N PRO A 112 -7.58 -16.32 -4.49
CA PRO A 112 -8.57 -16.96 -5.35
C PRO A 112 -9.94 -17.06 -4.65
N ALA A 113 -9.94 -16.80 -3.35
CA ALA A 113 -11.06 -16.76 -2.44
C ALA A 113 -12.11 -15.67 -2.70
N ARG A 114 -11.86 -14.62 -3.48
CA ARG A 114 -12.91 -13.66 -3.82
C ARG A 114 -14.13 -14.30 -4.50
N ARG A 115 -13.97 -15.46 -5.17
CA ARG A 115 -15.06 -16.16 -5.85
C ARG A 115 -15.75 -17.27 -5.05
N SER A 116 -15.19 -17.74 -3.95
CA SER A 116 -15.68 -18.93 -3.25
C SER A 116 -16.26 -18.68 -1.85
N TRP A 117 -16.26 -17.43 -1.38
CA TRP A 117 -16.80 -17.11 -0.04
C TRP A 117 -18.32 -17.16 -0.01
N LEU A 118 -18.82 -18.38 -0.03
CA LEU A 118 -20.21 -18.75 0.22
C LEU A 118 -20.62 -18.59 1.71
N ILE A 119 -19.97 -17.70 2.44
CA ILE A 119 -20.64 -17.10 3.57
C ILE A 119 -21.46 -16.00 2.92
N SER A 120 -22.76 -16.20 2.87
CA SER A 120 -23.78 -15.31 2.36
C SER A 120 -23.58 -13.85 2.83
N GLY A 121 -22.69 -13.12 2.22
CA GLY A 121 -22.40 -11.73 2.52
C GLY A 121 -21.25 -11.24 1.67
N SER A 122 -21.49 -10.15 1.00
CA SER A 122 -20.54 -9.34 0.26
C SER A 122 -19.35 -8.95 1.12
N THR A 123 -18.19 -8.94 0.53
CA THR A 123 -16.97 -8.41 1.15
C THR A 123 -16.46 -7.24 0.32
N PRO A 124 -16.94 -6.01 0.51
CA PRO A 124 -16.26 -4.86 -0.06
C PRO A 124 -14.86 -4.77 0.56
N SER A 125 -13.86 -4.61 -0.27
CA SER A 125 -12.49 -4.36 0.17
C SER A 125 -12.03 -3.01 -0.36
N ASP A 126 -11.36 -2.25 0.49
CA ASP A 126 -10.67 -1.04 0.07
C ASP A 126 -9.27 -1.39 -0.43
N PRO A 127 -8.81 -0.77 -1.53
CA PRO A 127 -7.47 -0.98 -2.06
C PRO A 127 -6.44 -0.30 -1.16
N GLY A 128 -5.92 -1.03 -0.17
CA GLY A 128 -4.94 -0.56 0.80
C GLY A 128 -3.52 -0.97 0.45
N THR A 129 -2.92 -0.32 -0.55
CA THR A 129 -1.54 -0.55 -0.98
C THR A 129 -0.90 0.75 -1.44
N ILE A 130 0.41 0.88 -1.20
CA ILE A 130 1.19 2.00 -1.73
C ILE A 130 1.57 1.83 -3.21
N ASP A 131 1.40 0.64 -3.79
CA ASP A 131 1.99 0.27 -5.08
C ASP A 131 1.17 0.75 -6.28
N LEU A 132 -0.12 1.11 -6.09
CA LEU A 132 -1.08 1.50 -7.13
C LEU A 132 -1.28 0.43 -8.22
N ASP A 133 -1.05 -0.84 -7.89
CA ASP A 133 -1.02 -1.98 -8.80
C ASP A 133 -2.33 -2.79 -8.85
N ILE A 134 -3.43 -2.24 -8.28
CA ILE A 134 -4.74 -2.89 -8.30
C ILE A 134 -5.51 -2.46 -9.54
N GLY A 135 -5.87 -3.44 -10.39
CA GLY A 135 -6.76 -3.21 -11.52
C GLY A 135 -8.13 -2.67 -11.07
N CYS A 136 -8.80 -1.94 -11.93
CA CYS A 136 -10.15 -1.37 -11.70
C CYS A 136 -10.21 -0.21 -10.69
N THR A 137 -9.09 0.32 -10.24
CA THR A 137 -9.06 1.55 -9.43
C THR A 137 -7.97 2.50 -9.90
N GLU A 138 -8.27 3.79 -9.86
CA GLU A 138 -7.31 4.86 -10.18
C GLU A 138 -6.55 5.34 -8.91
N TYR A 139 -6.93 4.81 -7.75
CA TYR A 139 -6.37 5.25 -6.49
C TYR A 139 -6.29 4.11 -5.47
N THR A 140 -5.15 4.00 -4.79
CA THR A 140 -4.97 3.09 -3.66
C THR A 140 -4.58 3.87 -2.41
N ILE A 141 -5.12 3.45 -1.26
CA ILE A 141 -4.89 4.11 0.04
C ILE A 141 -3.42 3.91 0.43
N GLY A 142 -2.73 5.03 0.61
CA GLY A 142 -1.32 5.05 1.01
C GLY A 142 -0.35 5.47 -0.09
N PHE A 143 -0.75 5.42 -1.36
CA PHE A 143 0.09 5.80 -2.49
C PHE A 143 0.58 7.25 -2.40
N ASP A 144 -0.34 8.20 -2.18
CA ASP A 144 0.00 9.62 -2.10
C ASP A 144 0.98 9.90 -0.94
N THR A 145 0.79 9.26 0.20
CA THR A 145 1.69 9.39 1.35
C THR A 145 3.07 8.80 1.03
N ALA A 146 3.12 7.62 0.39
CA ALA A 146 4.37 6.99 0.01
C ALA A 146 5.19 7.83 -0.97
N VAL A 147 4.52 8.46 -1.97
CA VAL A 147 5.16 9.41 -2.89
C VAL A 147 5.71 10.62 -2.13
N ASN A 148 4.93 11.23 -1.23
CA ASN A 148 5.37 12.40 -0.47
C ASN A 148 6.55 12.05 0.47
N THR A 149 6.54 10.88 1.10
CA THR A 149 7.66 10.39 1.92
C THR A 149 8.93 10.21 1.07
N ALA A 150 8.78 9.61 -0.11
CA ALA A 150 9.91 9.44 -1.03
C ALA A 150 10.43 10.78 -1.54
N MET A 151 9.55 11.71 -1.93
CA MET A 151 9.92 13.07 -2.34
C MET A 151 10.80 13.77 -1.30
N GLU A 152 10.37 13.76 -0.04
CA GLU A 152 11.14 14.38 1.06
C GLU A 152 12.53 13.74 1.20
N ALA A 153 12.62 12.42 1.04
CA ALA A 153 13.91 11.72 1.09
C ALA A 153 14.78 12.05 -0.12
N ILE A 154 14.21 12.08 -1.33
CA ILE A 154 14.92 12.40 -2.57
C ILE A 154 15.48 13.81 -2.53
N ASP A 155 14.73 14.80 -2.04
CA ASP A 155 15.20 16.17 -1.89
C ASP A 155 16.42 16.23 -0.98
N LYS A 156 16.41 15.54 0.16
CA LYS A 156 17.58 15.47 1.05
C LYS A 156 18.80 14.81 0.40
N VAL A 157 18.57 13.76 -0.40
CA VAL A 157 19.64 13.09 -1.16
C VAL A 157 20.17 14.02 -2.26
N ARG A 158 19.30 14.79 -2.93
CA ARG A 158 19.69 15.76 -3.95
C ARG A 158 20.61 16.85 -3.40
N ASP A 159 20.30 17.37 -2.21
CA ASP A 159 21.12 18.40 -1.57
C ASP A 159 22.57 17.91 -1.37
N THR A 160 22.71 16.71 -0.83
CA THR A 160 24.04 16.12 -0.62
C THR A 160 24.71 15.72 -1.95
N SER A 161 23.96 15.21 -2.94
CA SER A 161 24.47 14.87 -4.27
C SER A 161 25.00 16.11 -4.99
N THR A 162 24.33 17.23 -4.87
CA THR A 162 24.77 18.52 -5.42
C THR A 162 26.05 19.00 -4.75
N SER A 163 26.13 18.90 -3.44
CA SER A 163 27.30 19.34 -2.66
C SER A 163 28.57 18.53 -2.96
N HIS A 164 28.40 17.27 -3.31
CA HIS A 164 29.51 16.35 -3.58
C HIS A 164 29.74 16.05 -5.07
N GLU A 165 28.93 16.64 -5.96
CA GLU A 165 29.00 16.40 -7.42
C GLU A 165 28.88 14.91 -7.79
N ARG A 166 27.85 14.23 -7.22
CA ARG A 166 27.63 12.77 -7.31
C ARG A 166 26.47 12.39 -8.20
N CYS A 167 26.49 11.16 -8.68
CA CYS A 167 25.30 10.45 -9.12
C CYS A 167 24.63 9.74 -7.94
N SER A 168 23.32 9.84 -7.82
CA SER A 168 22.56 9.13 -6.80
C SER A 168 21.46 8.30 -7.45
N ILE A 169 21.44 7.01 -7.10
CA ILE A 169 20.37 6.08 -7.45
C ILE A 169 19.50 5.93 -6.22
N ILE A 170 18.23 6.30 -6.32
CA ILE A 170 17.28 6.17 -5.22
C ILE A 170 16.28 5.07 -5.59
N GLU A 171 16.34 3.97 -4.84
CA GLU A 171 15.41 2.86 -5.00
C GLU A 171 14.14 3.12 -4.19
N VAL A 172 13.00 3.04 -4.87
CA VAL A 172 11.67 3.20 -4.29
C VAL A 172 10.92 1.89 -4.39
N MET A 173 9.99 1.67 -3.46
CA MET A 173 9.07 0.54 -3.46
C MET A 173 8.14 0.57 -4.68
N GLY A 174 7.27 -0.40 -4.82
CA GLY A 174 6.28 -0.54 -5.89
C GLY A 174 6.14 -1.97 -6.37
N ARG A 175 6.87 -2.91 -5.76
CA ARG A 175 6.88 -4.33 -6.14
C ARG A 175 7.22 -4.49 -7.65
N ASP A 176 6.27 -4.97 -8.45
CA ASP A 176 6.42 -5.18 -9.89
C ASP A 176 5.86 -4.01 -10.72
N ALA A 177 5.46 -2.91 -10.06
CA ALA A 177 4.89 -1.72 -10.69
C ALA A 177 5.78 -0.48 -10.50
N GLY A 178 5.96 0.28 -11.56
CA GLY A 178 6.80 1.48 -11.59
C GLY A 178 6.08 2.78 -11.19
N TYR A 179 4.84 2.75 -10.73
CA TYR A 179 4.06 3.97 -10.46
C TYR A 179 4.70 4.88 -9.41
N LEU A 180 5.22 4.32 -8.31
CA LEU A 180 5.94 5.11 -7.31
C LEU A 180 7.18 5.76 -7.90
N ALA A 181 7.97 5.01 -8.67
CA ALA A 181 9.17 5.53 -9.32
C ALA A 181 8.82 6.65 -10.31
N LEU A 182 7.78 6.46 -11.12
CA LEU A 182 7.32 7.46 -12.10
C LEU A 182 6.92 8.78 -11.42
N TRP A 183 6.06 8.70 -10.41
CA TRP A 183 5.58 9.89 -9.71
C TRP A 183 6.71 10.60 -8.97
N CYS A 184 7.55 9.85 -8.24
CA CYS A 184 8.70 10.42 -7.55
C CYS A 184 9.71 11.05 -8.52
N GLY A 185 9.98 10.38 -9.64
CA GLY A 185 10.92 10.87 -10.63
C GLY A 185 10.47 12.15 -11.31
N ILE A 186 9.20 12.23 -11.71
CA ILE A 186 8.61 13.43 -12.32
C ILE A 186 8.57 14.57 -11.28
N ALA A 187 8.08 14.29 -10.08
CA ALA A 187 7.92 15.32 -9.04
C ALA A 187 9.25 15.94 -8.60
N ASN A 188 10.32 15.16 -8.62
CA ASN A 188 11.66 15.62 -8.24
C ASN A 188 12.54 16.00 -9.44
N GLY A 189 12.05 15.87 -10.68
CA GLY A 189 12.84 16.19 -11.88
C GLY A 189 14.10 15.31 -11.96
N ALA A 190 13.95 14.00 -11.78
CA ALA A 190 15.04 13.05 -11.95
C ALA A 190 15.49 12.97 -13.41
N GLU A 191 16.77 12.75 -13.65
CA GLU A 191 17.31 12.61 -15.00
C GLU A 191 16.90 11.29 -15.65
N ARG A 192 16.74 10.24 -14.84
CA ARG A 192 16.27 8.92 -15.28
C ARG A 192 15.30 8.33 -14.27
N ILE A 193 14.30 7.62 -14.81
CA ILE A 193 13.35 6.83 -14.05
C ILE A 193 13.39 5.43 -14.64
N LEU A 194 13.68 4.43 -13.82
CA LEU A 194 13.75 3.04 -14.25
C LEU A 194 12.52 2.30 -13.69
N MET A 195 11.75 1.71 -14.59
CA MET A 195 10.47 1.06 -14.27
C MET A 195 10.42 -0.35 -14.84
N PRO A 196 9.81 -1.33 -14.13
CA PRO A 196 9.69 -2.70 -14.60
C PRO A 196 8.92 -2.82 -15.92
N GLU A 197 8.01 -1.89 -16.21
CA GLU A 197 7.23 -1.84 -17.44
C GLU A 197 8.08 -1.52 -18.68
N GLU A 198 9.23 -0.88 -18.49
CA GLU A 198 10.22 -0.64 -19.53
C GLU A 198 11.24 -1.78 -19.49
N HIS A 199 10.96 -2.90 -20.17
CA HIS A 199 11.73 -4.14 -20.10
C HIS A 199 13.19 -4.03 -20.55
N ASP A 200 13.57 -2.97 -21.29
CA ASP A 200 14.86 -2.81 -21.92
C ASP A 200 15.54 -1.48 -21.53
N TYR A 201 15.74 -1.21 -20.22
CA TYR A 201 16.58 -0.07 -19.88
C TYR A 201 18.03 -0.32 -20.31
N ASP A 202 18.59 0.67 -21.02
CA ASP A 202 19.97 0.59 -21.53
C ASP A 202 20.92 1.32 -20.56
N GLU A 203 21.69 0.54 -19.78
CA GLU A 203 22.69 1.11 -18.86
C GLU A 203 23.79 1.87 -19.61
N ALA A 204 24.13 1.48 -20.84
CA ALA A 204 25.10 2.20 -21.65
C ALA A 204 24.58 3.58 -22.06
N ALA A 205 23.27 3.69 -22.35
CA ALA A 205 22.63 4.98 -22.61
C ALA A 205 22.63 5.89 -21.37
N ILE A 206 22.45 5.32 -20.17
CA ILE A 206 22.54 6.07 -18.91
C ILE A 206 23.96 6.62 -18.72
N VAL A 207 24.97 5.79 -18.93
CA VAL A 207 26.39 6.19 -18.84
C VAL A 207 26.73 7.31 -19.84
N ALA A 208 26.27 7.17 -21.08
CA ALA A 208 26.48 8.20 -22.11
C ALA A 208 25.79 9.54 -21.73
N ASP A 209 24.59 9.49 -21.19
CA ASP A 209 23.84 10.67 -20.77
C ASP A 209 24.51 11.38 -19.56
N ILE A 210 25.01 10.63 -18.59
CA ILE A 210 25.79 11.17 -17.48
C ILE A 210 27.03 11.91 -18.00
N GLN A 211 27.78 11.30 -18.94
CA GLN A 211 28.98 11.89 -19.52
C GLN A 211 28.64 13.18 -20.29
N GLU A 212 27.58 13.19 -21.04
CA GLU A 212 27.12 14.36 -21.79
C GLU A 212 26.62 15.48 -20.85
N CYS A 213 25.88 15.14 -19.81
CA CYS A 213 25.45 16.09 -18.77
C CYS A 213 26.65 16.76 -18.08
N ARG A 214 27.69 15.98 -17.76
CA ARG A 214 28.97 16.53 -17.21
C ARG A 214 29.66 17.50 -18.14
N LYS A 215 29.72 17.19 -19.43
CA LYS A 215 30.31 18.11 -20.44
C LYS A 215 29.58 19.45 -20.49
N ARG A 216 28.28 19.43 -20.24
CA ARG A 216 27.41 20.63 -20.14
C ARG A 216 27.52 21.36 -18.80
N GLY A 217 28.35 20.87 -17.89
CA GLY A 217 28.61 21.49 -16.58
C GLY A 217 27.63 21.06 -15.50
N LYS A 218 26.83 20.02 -15.73
CA LYS A 218 25.92 19.46 -14.70
C LYS A 218 26.76 18.69 -13.67
N LYS A 219 26.48 18.96 -12.39
CA LYS A 219 27.33 18.47 -11.29
C LYS A 219 26.74 17.27 -10.55
N ASN A 220 25.44 17.04 -10.64
CA ASN A 220 24.77 15.91 -10.02
C ASN A 220 23.89 15.19 -11.03
N TYR A 221 23.54 13.94 -10.73
CA TYR A 221 22.66 13.13 -11.55
C TYR A 221 21.80 12.25 -10.64
N ILE A 222 20.49 12.28 -10.82
CA ILE A 222 19.53 11.53 -10.00
C ILE A 222 18.84 10.50 -10.87
N ILE A 223 18.89 9.25 -10.41
CA ILE A 223 18.18 8.11 -11.00
C ILE A 223 17.18 7.62 -9.97
N ILE A 224 15.91 7.54 -10.32
CA ILE A 224 14.90 6.84 -9.53
C ILE A 224 14.75 5.44 -10.08
N ASN A 225 15.00 4.44 -9.22
CA ASN A 225 14.93 3.03 -9.58
C ASN A 225 13.78 2.36 -8.85
N ALA A 226 12.85 1.73 -9.59
CA ALA A 226 11.82 0.91 -8.98
C ALA A 226 12.43 -0.38 -8.41
N GLU A 227 11.99 -0.84 -7.24
CA GLU A 227 12.50 -2.08 -6.62
C GLU A 227 12.35 -3.31 -7.52
N GLY A 228 11.35 -3.31 -8.42
CA GLY A 228 11.16 -4.39 -9.39
C GLY A 228 12.27 -4.53 -10.42
N ILE A 229 13.05 -3.46 -10.69
CA ILE A 229 14.29 -3.52 -11.46
C ILE A 229 15.42 -4.12 -10.61
N GLY A 230 15.48 -3.73 -9.32
CA GLY A 230 16.47 -4.21 -8.36
C GLY A 230 17.89 -3.73 -8.65
N ASP A 231 18.85 -4.41 -8.03
CA ASP A 231 20.30 -4.30 -8.27
C ASP A 231 20.93 -2.89 -8.11
N SER A 232 20.21 -1.96 -7.45
CA SER A 232 20.66 -0.55 -7.30
C SER A 232 22.11 -0.40 -6.79
N MET A 233 22.52 -1.29 -5.87
CA MET A 233 23.86 -1.22 -5.27
C MET A 233 24.96 -1.61 -6.28
N ASN A 234 24.74 -2.63 -7.10
CA ASN A 234 25.74 -3.02 -8.13
C ASN A 234 25.63 -2.10 -9.35
N MET A 235 24.46 -1.61 -9.71
CA MET A 235 24.26 -0.59 -10.73
C MET A 235 25.11 0.66 -10.39
N ALA A 236 25.10 1.10 -9.14
CA ALA A 236 25.90 2.23 -8.69
C ALA A 236 27.40 2.01 -8.93
N LYS A 237 27.91 0.82 -8.63
CA LYS A 237 29.33 0.47 -8.89
C LYS A 237 29.68 0.49 -10.37
N ARG A 238 28.84 -0.14 -11.21
CA ARG A 238 29.06 -0.17 -12.67
C ARG A 238 29.06 1.22 -13.29
N ILE A 239 28.10 2.07 -12.88
CA ILE A 239 28.02 3.46 -13.36
C ILE A 239 29.25 4.27 -12.89
N GLU A 240 29.68 4.11 -11.64
CA GLU A 240 30.87 4.76 -11.11
C GLU A 240 32.14 4.35 -11.90
N GLU A 241 32.32 3.05 -12.14
CA GLU A 241 33.44 2.51 -12.93
C GLU A 241 33.45 3.04 -14.37
N ALA A 242 32.27 3.12 -15.01
CA ALA A 242 32.14 3.54 -16.40
C ALA A 242 32.26 5.07 -16.60
N THR A 243 31.85 5.86 -15.62
CA THR A 243 31.79 7.33 -15.74
C THR A 243 32.89 8.06 -14.98
N GLY A 244 33.50 7.41 -14.00
CA GLY A 244 34.39 8.04 -13.02
C GLY A 244 33.68 9.06 -12.13
N MET A 245 32.35 9.04 -12.08
CA MET A 245 31.54 9.87 -11.19
C MET A 245 31.16 9.08 -9.95
N GLU A 246 31.51 9.58 -8.77
CA GLU A 246 31.10 8.91 -7.53
C GLU A 246 29.60 8.66 -7.54
N THR A 247 29.19 7.41 -7.40
CA THR A 247 27.79 6.99 -7.50
C THR A 247 27.36 6.26 -6.22
N ARG A 248 26.24 6.67 -5.65
CA ARG A 248 25.69 6.08 -4.42
C ARG A 248 24.27 5.60 -4.63
N ALA A 249 23.96 4.43 -4.12
CA ALA A 249 22.60 3.92 -4.06
C ALA A 249 22.00 4.14 -2.65
N THR A 250 20.75 4.57 -2.63
CA THR A 250 19.94 4.73 -1.42
C THR A 250 18.64 3.98 -1.60
N VAL A 251 18.42 2.95 -0.78
CA VAL A 251 17.18 2.17 -0.79
C VAL A 251 16.24 2.73 0.27
N LEU A 252 15.09 3.28 -0.13
CA LEU A 252 14.14 3.87 0.82
C LEU A 252 13.38 2.80 1.60
N GLY A 253 12.97 1.72 0.93
CA GLY A 253 12.33 0.58 1.57
C GLY A 253 11.12 0.94 2.43
N HIS A 254 10.97 0.27 3.55
CA HIS A 254 9.78 0.33 4.40
C HIS A 254 9.44 1.70 5.00
N MET A 255 10.33 2.70 4.97
CA MET A 255 9.95 4.04 5.41
C MET A 255 8.83 4.65 4.56
N GLN A 256 8.65 4.17 3.31
CA GLN A 256 7.54 4.57 2.43
C GLN A 256 6.18 4.01 2.89
N ARG A 257 6.15 2.96 3.70
CA ARG A 257 4.93 2.38 4.27
C ARG A 257 4.45 3.08 5.54
N GLY A 258 5.33 3.87 6.16
CA GLY A 258 5.06 4.53 7.43
C GLY A 258 4.62 5.98 7.28
N GLY A 259 4.41 6.59 8.43
CA GLY A 259 4.11 8.02 8.52
C GLY A 259 2.63 8.35 8.61
N SER A 260 2.36 9.61 8.86
CA SER A 260 1.02 10.17 8.97
C SER A 260 0.42 10.31 7.57
N PRO A 261 -0.78 9.75 7.29
CA PRO A 261 -1.37 9.84 5.97
C PRO A 261 -1.64 11.29 5.55
N THR A 262 -1.41 11.58 4.28
CA THR A 262 -1.71 12.88 3.67
C THR A 262 -3.21 13.19 3.74
N CYS A 263 -3.58 14.43 3.49
CA CYS A 263 -4.99 14.82 3.39
C CYS A 263 -5.74 13.96 2.36
N LYS A 264 -5.12 13.69 1.21
CA LYS A 264 -5.72 12.90 0.14
C LYS A 264 -6.00 11.48 0.59
N ASP A 265 -5.02 10.78 1.18
CA ASP A 265 -5.21 9.43 1.70
C ASP A 265 -6.28 9.36 2.79
N ARG A 266 -6.33 10.34 3.72
CA ARG A 266 -7.38 10.38 4.74
C ARG A 266 -8.78 10.53 4.15
N VAL A 267 -8.93 11.41 3.15
CA VAL A 267 -10.23 11.67 2.51
C VAL A 267 -10.71 10.45 1.73
N TYR A 268 -9.85 9.90 0.85
CA TYR A 268 -10.23 8.73 0.05
C TYR A 268 -10.51 7.51 0.94
N ALA A 269 -9.65 7.22 1.91
CA ALA A 269 -9.87 6.14 2.87
C ALA A 269 -11.19 6.30 3.64
N SER A 270 -11.53 7.53 4.03
CA SER A 270 -12.80 7.79 4.73
C SER A 270 -14.01 7.62 3.83
N ILE A 271 -13.95 8.05 2.58
CA ILE A 271 -15.04 7.90 1.60
C ILE A 271 -15.22 6.41 1.27
N MET A 272 -14.13 5.71 0.92
CA MET A 272 -14.17 4.29 0.55
C MET A 272 -14.72 3.44 1.70
N GLY A 273 -14.21 3.62 2.92
CA GLY A 273 -14.68 2.87 4.08
C GLY A 273 -16.16 3.14 4.44
N ALA A 274 -16.65 4.37 4.25
CA ALA A 274 -18.07 4.68 4.46
C ALA A 274 -18.94 4.03 3.37
N MET A 275 -18.55 4.14 2.10
CA MET A 275 -19.25 3.52 0.97
C MET A 275 -19.28 2.00 1.08
N ALA A 276 -18.21 1.38 1.54
CA ALA A 276 -18.15 -0.06 1.74
C ALA A 276 -19.22 -0.56 2.71
N VAL A 277 -19.52 0.20 3.78
CA VAL A 277 -20.61 -0.14 4.72
C VAL A 277 -21.97 -0.02 4.04
N ASP A 278 -22.18 0.99 3.20
CA ASP A 278 -23.43 1.17 2.45
C ASP A 278 -23.65 0.01 1.49
N LEU A 279 -22.63 -0.37 0.73
CA LEU A 279 -22.66 -1.52 -0.19
C LEU A 279 -22.96 -2.84 0.55
N LEU A 280 -22.35 -3.05 1.73
CA LEU A 280 -22.63 -4.21 2.56
C LEU A 280 -24.12 -4.29 2.95
N ILE A 281 -24.69 -3.18 3.40
CA ILE A 281 -26.10 -3.12 3.84
C ILE A 281 -27.04 -3.35 2.64
N GLU A 282 -26.68 -2.83 1.47
CA GLU A 282 -27.45 -3.02 0.23
C GLU A 282 -27.29 -4.44 -0.35
N GLY A 283 -26.47 -5.30 0.26
CA GLY A 283 -26.20 -6.66 -0.23
C GLY A 283 -25.45 -6.69 -1.55
N LYS A 284 -24.77 -5.58 -1.91
CA LYS A 284 -23.94 -5.51 -3.10
C LYS A 284 -22.59 -6.18 -2.82
N THR A 285 -22.18 -7.04 -3.75
CA THR A 285 -20.91 -7.76 -3.69
C THR A 285 -19.97 -7.25 -4.78
N ASN A 286 -18.67 -7.44 -4.59
CA ASN A 286 -17.70 -7.27 -5.67
C ASN A 286 -17.90 -8.30 -6.78
#